data_ddfffb60b9db4e15119498d5743b190b
#
_entry.id   ddfffb60b9db4e15119498d5743b190b
#
_cell.length_a   1.000
_cell.length_b   1.000
_cell.length_c   1.000
_cell.angle_alpha   90.00
_cell.angle_beta   90.00
_cell.angle_gamma   90.00
#
_symmetry.space_group_name_H-M   'P 1'
#
loop_
_entity.id
_entity.type
_entity.pdbx_description
1 polymer ?
#
loop_
_entity_poly.entity_id
_entity_poly.type
_entity_poly.pdbx_seq_one_letter_code
_entity_poly.pdbx_strand_id
1 'polypeptide(L)'
;GDPFWDDGVALYLQAMFFHEWLTAKEENRKQTFNNILKLVNMETKHVGDEEDDKTELQVEMDRLAESHGDDYPPVRDYRKLKEGATETVRSIIIMVNAMLRLCETSALKRLFEDDDIDIPSLGLGIDGNPNKKTALFLVMPDNDQSFNFLISMFYTQLFDVLIRIADYKCNGSLPIHVRLWADEFYAGPKPTNTEVLMGTIRSRNMSIVPILQSIAQIKAVFPQDKWEVFLDNCAVMI
;
A
#
# COMPACT_ATOMS: atom_id res chain seq x y z
N GLY A 1 -18.27 -1.83 -0.55
CA GLY A 1 -18.66 -1.05 -1.72
C GLY A 1 -19.13 -1.97 -2.84
N ASP A 2 -19.63 -1.41 -3.94
CA ASP A 2 -19.91 -2.18 -5.15
C ASP A 2 -18.57 -2.52 -5.81
N PRO A 3 -18.24 -3.80 -6.07
CA PRO A 3 -16.96 -4.22 -6.64
C PRO A 3 -16.60 -3.50 -7.94
N PHE A 4 -17.60 -3.10 -8.73
CA PHE A 4 -17.39 -2.38 -9.98
C PHE A 4 -16.61 -1.07 -9.81
N TRP A 5 -16.91 -0.30 -8.76
CA TRP A 5 -16.22 0.97 -8.49
C TRP A 5 -14.79 0.72 -7.99
N ASP A 6 -14.63 -0.29 -7.12
CA ASP A 6 -13.32 -0.66 -6.59
C ASP A 6 -12.39 -1.16 -7.71
N ASP A 7 -12.91 -1.95 -8.65
CA ASP A 7 -12.16 -2.43 -9.83
C ASP A 7 -11.78 -1.28 -10.77
N GLY A 8 -12.67 -0.31 -10.98
CA GLY A 8 -12.38 0.89 -11.78
C GLY A 8 -11.28 1.76 -11.18
N VAL A 9 -11.35 1.99 -9.87
CA VAL A 9 -10.30 2.70 -9.12
C VAL A 9 -8.98 1.96 -9.19
N ALA A 10 -9.00 0.63 -9.00
CA ALA A 10 -7.81 -0.20 -9.07
C ALA A 10 -7.16 -0.16 -10.46
N LEU A 11 -7.96 -0.25 -11.54
CA LEU A 11 -7.47 -0.17 -12.91
C LEU A 11 -6.79 1.17 -13.21
N TYR A 12 -7.42 2.29 -12.78
CA TYR A 12 -6.84 3.62 -12.96
C TYR A 12 -5.52 3.77 -12.20
N LEU A 13 -5.51 3.43 -10.92
CA LEU A 13 -4.29 3.50 -10.11
C LEU A 13 -3.20 2.57 -10.64
N GLN A 14 -3.56 1.37 -11.10
CA GLN A 14 -2.61 0.43 -11.71
C GLN A 14 -1.89 1.05 -12.92
N ALA A 15 -2.60 1.78 -13.78
CA ALA A 15 -2.00 2.49 -14.90
C ALA A 15 -0.97 3.53 -14.42
N MET A 16 -1.30 4.31 -13.36
CA MET A 16 -0.40 5.31 -12.78
C MET A 16 0.84 4.69 -12.13
N PHE A 17 0.67 3.58 -11.40
CA PHE A 17 1.79 2.85 -10.80
C PHE A 17 2.70 2.22 -11.86
N PHE A 18 2.16 1.62 -12.90
CA PHE A 18 2.96 1.10 -14.02
C PHE A 18 3.71 2.21 -14.74
N HIS A 19 3.07 3.36 -14.98
CA HIS A 19 3.73 4.51 -15.57
C HIS A 19 4.96 4.89 -14.76
N GLU A 20 4.79 5.19 -13.47
CA GLU A 20 5.91 5.60 -12.62
C GLU A 20 7.00 4.53 -12.52
N TRP A 21 6.61 3.26 -12.37
CA TRP A 21 7.57 2.17 -12.21
C TRP A 21 8.41 1.94 -13.46
N LEU A 22 7.78 1.94 -14.62
CA LEU A 22 8.47 1.65 -15.88
C LEU A 22 9.29 2.85 -16.37
N THR A 23 8.70 4.06 -16.40
CA THR A 23 9.41 5.27 -16.85
C THR A 23 10.55 5.64 -15.92
N ALA A 24 10.39 5.53 -14.61
CA ALA A 24 11.47 5.79 -13.67
C ALA A 24 12.66 4.84 -13.87
N LYS A 25 12.38 3.57 -14.21
CA LYS A 25 13.41 2.58 -14.50
C LYS A 25 14.17 2.91 -15.80
N GLU A 26 13.45 3.33 -16.84
CA GLU A 26 14.04 3.73 -18.13
C GLU A 26 14.89 4.99 -17.99
N GLU A 27 14.40 5.96 -17.22
CA GLU A 27 15.09 7.23 -16.95
C GLU A 27 16.17 7.13 -15.86
N ASN A 28 16.34 5.95 -15.26
CA ASN A 28 17.27 5.70 -14.16
C ASN A 28 17.09 6.69 -13.00
N ARG A 29 15.85 7.00 -12.67
CA ARG A 29 15.47 7.88 -11.55
C ARG A 29 14.77 7.08 -10.44
N LYS A 30 14.71 7.67 -9.26
CA LYS A 30 13.98 7.12 -8.13
C LYS A 30 12.47 7.15 -8.38
N GLN A 31 11.81 6.05 -8.07
CA GLN A 31 10.35 5.95 -8.07
C GLN A 31 9.80 6.61 -6.80
N THR A 32 8.77 7.44 -6.93
CA THR A 32 8.15 8.10 -5.79
C THR A 32 6.64 8.13 -5.89
N PHE A 33 5.95 8.04 -4.77
CA PHE A 33 4.51 8.20 -4.74
C PHE A 33 4.07 9.62 -5.13
N ASN A 34 4.92 10.61 -4.90
CA ASN A 34 4.68 11.99 -5.33
C ASN A 34 4.53 12.13 -6.85
N ASN A 35 5.24 11.31 -7.64
CA ASN A 35 5.06 11.31 -9.10
C ASN A 35 3.73 10.67 -9.50
N ILE A 36 3.26 9.66 -8.78
CA ILE A 36 1.93 9.08 -8.99
C ILE A 36 0.84 10.15 -8.72
N LEU A 37 0.97 10.92 -7.63
CA LEU A 37 0.06 12.04 -7.35
C LEU A 37 0.08 13.10 -8.46
N LYS A 38 1.25 13.39 -9.03
CA LYS A 38 1.35 14.31 -10.18
C LYS A 38 0.60 13.77 -11.41
N LEU A 39 0.76 12.48 -11.74
CA LEU A 39 0.04 11.85 -12.85
C LEU A 39 -1.48 11.93 -12.66
N VAL A 40 -1.98 11.62 -11.45
CA VAL A 40 -3.41 11.76 -11.15
C VAL A 40 -3.89 13.20 -11.32
N ASN A 41 -3.10 14.19 -10.93
CA ASN A 41 -3.42 15.60 -11.10
C ASN A 41 -3.39 16.06 -12.56
N MET A 42 -2.61 15.43 -13.43
CA MET A 42 -2.59 15.71 -14.87
C MET A 42 -3.92 15.33 -15.54
N GLU A 43 -4.69 14.40 -14.99
CA GLU A 43 -6.02 14.05 -15.51
C GLU A 43 -7.04 15.19 -15.41
N THR A 44 -6.85 16.14 -14.50
CA THR A 44 -7.75 17.27 -14.29
C THR A 44 -7.31 18.54 -15.03
N LYS A 45 -6.20 18.50 -15.76
CA LYS A 45 -5.64 19.62 -16.50
C LYS A 45 -5.76 19.37 -17.99
N HIS A 46 -6.39 20.29 -18.69
CA HIS A 46 -6.54 20.25 -20.14
C HIS A 46 -5.38 21.01 -20.83
N VAL A 47 -4.97 20.54 -21.99
CA VAL A 47 -3.85 21.13 -22.76
C VAL A 47 -4.30 22.33 -23.60
N GLY A 48 -5.60 22.58 -23.74
CA GLY A 48 -6.21 23.70 -24.42
C GLY A 48 -7.22 24.43 -23.55
N ASP A 49 -7.93 25.41 -24.15
CA ASP A 49 -8.90 26.24 -23.45
C ASP A 49 -10.34 25.68 -23.53
N GLU A 50 -10.56 24.61 -24.31
CA GLU A 50 -11.86 23.96 -24.48
C GLU A 50 -12.03 22.76 -23.57
N GLU A 51 -13.26 22.53 -23.09
CA GLU A 51 -13.58 21.42 -22.17
C GLU A 51 -13.38 20.03 -22.82
N ASP A 52 -13.42 19.96 -24.15
CA ASP A 52 -13.20 18.75 -24.94
C ASP A 52 -11.73 18.49 -25.29
N ASP A 53 -10.83 19.39 -24.91
CA ASP A 53 -9.39 19.22 -25.14
C ASP A 53 -8.83 18.05 -24.31
N LYS A 54 -7.80 17.40 -24.85
CA LYS A 54 -7.12 16.31 -24.15
C LYS A 54 -6.54 16.78 -22.83
N THR A 55 -6.63 15.92 -21.81
CA THR A 55 -5.92 16.17 -20.56
C THR A 55 -4.42 16.00 -20.71
N GLU A 56 -3.62 16.64 -19.82
CA GLU A 56 -2.16 16.44 -19.79
C GLU A 56 -1.79 14.96 -19.69
N LEU A 57 -2.59 14.17 -18.93
CA LEU A 57 -2.36 12.73 -18.81
C LEU A 57 -2.66 11.97 -20.10
N GLN A 58 -3.71 12.34 -20.83
CA GLN A 58 -4.01 11.74 -22.15
C GLN A 58 -2.85 11.96 -23.13
N VAL A 59 -2.31 13.19 -23.17
CA VAL A 59 -1.16 13.54 -24.01
C VAL A 59 0.07 12.70 -23.63
N GLU A 60 0.33 12.53 -22.34
CA GLU A 60 1.44 11.70 -21.86
C GLU A 60 1.25 10.22 -22.23
N MET A 61 0.03 9.68 -22.10
CA MET A 61 -0.26 8.29 -22.49
C MET A 61 -0.14 8.08 -24.01
N ASP A 62 -0.53 9.06 -24.81
CA ASP A 62 -0.35 9.02 -26.27
C ASP A 62 1.15 9.03 -26.63
N ARG A 63 1.96 9.86 -25.96
CA ARG A 63 3.43 9.87 -26.13
C ARG A 63 4.06 8.50 -25.83
N LEU A 64 3.59 7.85 -24.75
CA LEU A 64 4.06 6.50 -24.41
C LEU A 64 3.60 5.46 -25.42
N ALA A 65 2.38 5.59 -25.96
CA ALA A 65 1.88 4.71 -27.00
C ALA A 65 2.70 4.81 -28.30
N GLU A 66 3.11 6.02 -28.68
CA GLU A 66 3.97 6.25 -29.84
C GLU A 66 5.36 5.60 -29.69
N SER A 67 5.91 5.59 -28.48
CA SER A 67 7.26 5.06 -28.21
C SER A 67 7.30 3.57 -27.89
N HIS A 68 6.26 3.01 -27.25
CA HIS A 68 6.24 1.64 -26.72
C HIS A 68 5.10 0.77 -27.28
N GLY A 69 4.14 1.37 -28.00
CA GLY A 69 2.97 0.71 -28.52
C GLY A 69 1.78 0.67 -27.53
N ASP A 70 0.60 0.28 -28.07
CA ASP A 70 -0.66 0.28 -27.33
C ASP A 70 -0.74 -0.78 -26.22
N ASP A 71 0.04 -1.85 -26.32
CA ASP A 71 0.10 -2.91 -25.30
C ASP A 71 1.00 -2.57 -24.10
N TYR A 72 1.66 -1.41 -24.12
CA TYR A 72 2.47 -0.97 -22.98
C TYR A 72 1.59 -0.85 -21.73
N PRO A 73 1.95 -1.47 -20.59
CA PRO A 73 1.04 -1.63 -19.47
C PRO A 73 0.31 -0.36 -19.01
N PRO A 74 0.96 0.81 -18.81
CA PRO A 74 0.26 2.02 -18.39
C PRO A 74 -0.74 2.52 -19.44
N VAL A 75 -0.36 2.45 -20.73
CA VAL A 75 -1.22 2.89 -21.85
C VAL A 75 -2.43 1.97 -21.97
N ARG A 76 -2.18 0.67 -21.99
CA ARG A 76 -3.23 -0.35 -22.11
C ARG A 76 -4.28 -0.22 -21.01
N ASP A 77 -3.83 -0.12 -19.75
CA ASP A 77 -4.76 -0.10 -18.61
C ASP A 77 -5.50 1.24 -18.51
N TYR A 78 -4.85 2.34 -18.85
CA TYR A 78 -5.49 3.66 -18.95
C TYR A 78 -6.55 3.69 -20.06
N ARG A 79 -6.25 3.18 -21.26
CA ARG A 79 -7.20 3.13 -22.38
C ARG A 79 -8.40 2.26 -22.08
N LYS A 80 -8.21 1.09 -21.45
CA LYS A 80 -9.31 0.24 -21.00
C LYS A 80 -10.28 0.98 -20.08
N LEU A 81 -9.78 1.80 -19.18
CA LEU A 81 -10.64 2.63 -18.35
C LEU A 81 -11.41 3.65 -19.20
N LYS A 82 -10.72 4.31 -20.14
CA LYS A 82 -11.31 5.37 -20.99
C LYS A 82 -12.34 4.84 -22.00
N GLU A 83 -12.38 3.53 -22.27
CA GLU A 83 -13.43 2.88 -23.06
C GLU A 83 -14.80 2.87 -22.34
N GLY A 84 -14.82 3.07 -21.02
CA GLY A 84 -16.05 3.18 -20.26
C GLY A 84 -16.84 4.45 -20.62
N ALA A 85 -18.13 4.46 -20.20
CA ALA A 85 -18.96 5.67 -20.38
C ALA A 85 -18.32 6.88 -19.68
N THR A 86 -18.30 8.02 -20.33
CA THR A 86 -17.64 9.25 -19.87
C THR A 86 -18.00 9.63 -18.44
N GLU A 87 -19.28 9.56 -18.07
CA GLU A 87 -19.76 9.84 -16.72
C GLU A 87 -19.22 8.86 -15.67
N THR A 88 -19.08 7.58 -16.04
CA THR A 88 -18.51 6.55 -15.18
C THR A 88 -17.02 6.79 -14.94
N VAL A 89 -16.28 7.06 -16.00
CA VAL A 89 -14.84 7.38 -15.93
C VAL A 89 -14.61 8.61 -15.07
N ARG A 90 -15.39 9.69 -15.29
CA ARG A 90 -15.34 10.94 -14.48
C ARG A 90 -15.59 10.65 -13.01
N SER A 91 -16.57 9.79 -12.69
CA SER A 91 -16.88 9.40 -11.31
C SER A 91 -15.72 8.64 -10.65
N ILE A 92 -15.08 7.71 -11.36
CA ILE A 92 -13.90 6.98 -10.88
C ILE A 92 -12.74 7.95 -10.58
N ILE A 93 -12.46 8.89 -11.48
CA ILE A 93 -11.42 9.91 -11.30
C ILE A 93 -11.69 10.78 -10.06
N ILE A 94 -12.95 11.20 -9.85
CA ILE A 94 -13.35 11.94 -8.65
C ILE A 94 -13.13 11.11 -7.39
N MET A 95 -13.48 9.83 -7.40
CA MET A 95 -13.25 8.92 -6.27
C MET A 95 -11.76 8.79 -5.94
N VAL A 96 -10.90 8.60 -6.95
CA VAL A 96 -9.45 8.51 -6.76
C VAL A 96 -8.90 9.81 -6.16
N ASN A 97 -9.28 10.97 -6.69
CA ASN A 97 -8.86 12.26 -6.14
C ASN A 97 -9.32 12.44 -4.68
N ALA A 98 -10.54 12.03 -4.35
CA ALA A 98 -11.05 12.09 -2.99
C ALA A 98 -10.25 11.17 -2.04
N MET A 99 -9.91 9.95 -2.48
CA MET A 99 -9.11 9.00 -1.70
C MET A 99 -7.68 9.49 -1.47
N LEU A 100 -7.06 10.10 -2.48
CA LEU A 100 -5.67 10.56 -2.42
C LEU A 100 -5.51 11.97 -1.81
N ARG A 101 -6.60 12.66 -1.51
CA ARG A 101 -6.57 14.04 -0.99
C ARG A 101 -5.64 14.22 0.23
N LEU A 102 -5.64 13.27 1.16
CA LEU A 102 -4.77 13.35 2.34
C LEU A 102 -3.29 13.22 1.96
N CYS A 103 -2.98 12.42 0.93
CA CYS A 103 -1.61 12.22 0.45
C CYS A 103 -1.01 13.49 -0.18
N GLU A 104 -1.83 14.45 -0.55
CA GLU A 104 -1.38 15.72 -1.14
C GLU A 104 -0.94 16.76 -0.11
N THR A 105 -1.13 16.51 1.19
CA THR A 105 -0.64 17.41 2.24
C THR A 105 0.88 17.52 2.20
N SER A 106 1.41 18.69 2.56
CA SER A 106 2.86 18.94 2.55
C SER A 106 3.63 17.97 3.45
N ALA A 107 3.02 17.54 4.55
CA ALA A 107 3.60 16.56 5.46
C ALA A 107 3.78 15.18 4.79
N LEU A 108 2.74 14.67 4.12
CA LEU A 108 2.82 13.38 3.42
C LEU A 108 3.65 13.44 2.15
N LYS A 109 3.59 14.54 1.39
CA LYS A 109 4.49 14.72 0.25
C LYS A 109 5.97 14.62 0.65
N ARG A 110 6.34 15.19 1.81
CA ARG A 110 7.69 15.05 2.35
C ARG A 110 7.98 13.61 2.77
N LEU A 111 7.03 12.92 3.39
CA LEU A 111 7.18 11.51 3.76
C LEU A 111 7.41 10.61 2.54
N PHE A 112 6.81 10.94 1.39
CA PHE A 112 6.92 10.16 0.16
C PHE A 112 8.13 10.52 -0.72
N GLU A 113 8.99 11.45 -0.31
CA GLU A 113 10.19 11.83 -1.07
C GLU A 113 11.27 10.76 -0.99
N ASP A 114 11.42 10.13 0.19
CA ASP A 114 12.46 9.16 0.46
C ASP A 114 11.93 7.88 1.11
N ASP A 115 12.65 6.79 0.90
CA ASP A 115 12.45 5.51 1.59
C ASP A 115 13.61 5.31 2.57
N ASP A 116 13.36 5.71 3.83
CA ASP A 116 14.34 5.64 4.92
C ASP A 116 14.19 4.35 5.75
N ILE A 117 13.20 3.50 5.43
CA ILE A 117 12.90 2.30 6.19
C ILE A 117 13.49 1.06 5.51
N ASP A 118 14.59 0.56 6.03
CA ASP A 118 15.18 -0.72 5.61
C ASP A 118 14.43 -1.90 6.25
N ILE A 119 13.27 -2.27 5.64
CA ILE A 119 12.47 -3.41 6.10
C ILE A 119 13.29 -4.71 6.16
N PRO A 120 14.14 -5.06 5.16
CA PRO A 120 14.97 -6.24 5.23
C PRO A 120 15.84 -6.34 6.49
N SER A 121 16.34 -5.23 7.02
CA SER A 121 17.21 -5.23 8.20
C SER A 121 16.50 -5.71 9.48
N LEU A 122 15.17 -5.62 9.54
CA LEU A 122 14.39 -6.14 10.66
C LEU A 122 14.51 -7.67 10.79
N GLY A 123 14.56 -8.38 9.67
CA GLY A 123 14.64 -9.84 9.63
C GLY A 123 16.06 -10.39 9.45
N LEU A 124 16.92 -9.65 8.74
CA LEU A 124 18.29 -10.07 8.41
C LEU A 124 19.36 -9.46 9.31
N GLY A 125 19.05 -8.35 9.98
CA GLY A 125 20.01 -7.51 10.68
C GLY A 125 20.62 -6.43 9.79
N ILE A 126 21.18 -5.40 10.41
CA ILE A 126 21.82 -4.29 9.70
C ILE A 126 23.00 -4.85 8.89
N ASP A 127 23.03 -4.50 7.62
CA ASP A 127 24.02 -5.00 6.64
C ASP A 127 24.03 -6.55 6.54
N GLY A 128 22.89 -7.20 6.81
CA GLY A 128 22.77 -8.66 6.82
C GLY A 128 23.43 -9.34 8.03
N ASN A 129 23.79 -8.60 9.06
CA ASN A 129 24.41 -9.13 10.27
C ASN A 129 23.34 -9.40 11.36
N PRO A 130 23.00 -10.68 11.66
CA PRO A 130 21.94 -11.01 12.61
C PRO A 130 22.24 -10.64 14.07
N ASN A 131 23.47 -10.25 14.39
CA ASN A 131 23.83 -9.74 15.69
C ASN A 131 23.50 -8.24 15.86
N LYS A 132 23.23 -7.51 14.77
CA LYS A 132 22.84 -6.10 14.76
C LYS A 132 21.35 -5.98 14.52
N LYS A 133 20.56 -5.89 15.56
CA LYS A 133 19.09 -5.85 15.49
C LYS A 133 18.59 -4.43 15.33
N THR A 134 17.44 -4.27 14.69
CA THR A 134 16.73 -3.00 14.50
C THR A 134 15.44 -3.00 15.33
N ALA A 135 15.10 -1.85 15.91
CA ALA A 135 13.79 -1.55 16.46
C ALA A 135 13.17 -0.39 15.70
N LEU A 136 11.96 -0.58 15.20
CA LEU A 136 11.18 0.43 14.51
C LEU A 136 10.02 0.86 15.39
N PHE A 137 9.85 2.15 15.60
CA PHE A 137 8.74 2.74 16.36
C PHE A 137 7.83 3.51 15.40
N LEU A 138 6.58 3.09 15.31
CA LEU A 138 5.53 3.76 14.55
C LEU A 138 4.64 4.52 15.53
N VAL A 139 4.76 5.85 15.52
CA VAL A 139 4.03 6.72 16.46
C VAL A 139 2.93 7.45 15.69
N MET A 140 1.71 7.36 16.21
CA MET A 140 0.55 8.07 15.67
C MET A 140 -0.20 8.81 16.77
N PRO A 141 -0.86 9.95 16.45
CA PRO A 141 -1.73 10.63 17.39
C PRO A 141 -2.95 9.77 17.74
N ASP A 142 -3.27 9.64 19.02
CA ASP A 142 -4.42 8.86 19.49
C ASP A 142 -5.76 9.47 19.07
N ASN A 143 -5.80 10.78 18.87
CA ASN A 143 -6.99 11.56 18.55
C ASN A 143 -7.24 11.74 17.04
N ASP A 144 -6.33 11.29 16.18
CA ASP A 144 -6.46 11.43 14.72
C ASP A 144 -6.18 10.10 14.00
N GLN A 145 -7.24 9.42 13.61
CA GLN A 145 -7.17 8.16 12.88
C GLN A 145 -7.07 8.34 11.36
N SER A 146 -7.02 9.57 10.87
CA SER A 146 -7.01 9.86 9.43
C SER A 146 -5.82 9.23 8.71
N PHE A 147 -4.72 8.98 9.41
CA PHE A 147 -3.48 8.41 8.86
C PHE A 147 -3.31 6.91 9.13
N ASN A 148 -4.31 6.24 9.74
CA ASN A 148 -4.25 4.80 10.02
C ASN A 148 -4.00 3.97 8.74
N PHE A 149 -4.50 4.44 7.59
CA PHE A 149 -4.30 3.77 6.31
C PHE A 149 -2.81 3.63 5.94
N LEU A 150 -1.97 4.63 6.25
CA LEU A 150 -0.54 4.58 5.98
C LEU A 150 0.15 3.46 6.75
N ILE A 151 -0.17 3.34 8.04
CA ILE A 151 0.40 2.27 8.86
C ILE A 151 -0.14 0.90 8.43
N SER A 152 -1.40 0.81 8.03
CA SER A 152 -1.96 -0.44 7.49
C SER A 152 -1.28 -0.85 6.18
N MET A 153 -0.99 0.11 5.29
CA MET A 153 -0.19 -0.12 4.08
C MET A 153 1.24 -0.56 4.42
N PHE A 154 1.87 0.13 5.38
CA PHE A 154 3.20 -0.23 5.85
C PHE A 154 3.23 -1.66 6.40
N TYR A 155 2.26 -2.06 7.22
CA TYR A 155 2.18 -3.44 7.72
C TYR A 155 2.04 -4.45 6.58
N THR A 156 1.24 -4.16 5.57
CA THR A 156 1.08 -5.03 4.41
C THR A 156 2.42 -5.21 3.68
N GLN A 157 3.13 -4.12 3.43
CA GLN A 157 4.45 -4.13 2.81
C GLN A 157 5.50 -4.83 3.69
N LEU A 158 5.50 -4.55 5.00
CA LEU A 158 6.41 -5.16 5.98
C LEU A 158 6.33 -6.68 5.93
N PHE A 159 5.12 -7.23 6.08
CA PHE A 159 4.95 -8.68 6.11
C PHE A 159 5.18 -9.32 4.74
N ASP A 160 4.76 -8.69 3.63
CA ASP A 160 5.03 -9.21 2.28
C ASP A 160 6.55 -9.31 2.01
N VAL A 161 7.29 -8.25 2.30
CA VAL A 161 8.75 -8.23 2.11
C VAL A 161 9.44 -9.28 2.99
N LEU A 162 9.08 -9.36 4.27
CA LEU A 162 9.71 -10.29 5.20
C LEU A 162 9.35 -11.75 4.90
N ILE A 163 8.12 -12.04 4.48
CA ILE A 163 7.70 -13.37 4.04
C ILE A 163 8.52 -13.80 2.81
N ARG A 164 8.64 -12.92 1.81
CA ARG A 164 9.45 -13.21 0.61
C ARG A 164 10.92 -13.45 0.95
N ILE A 165 11.49 -12.68 1.87
CA ILE A 165 12.87 -12.88 2.32
C ILE A 165 12.99 -14.24 3.03
N ALA A 166 12.07 -14.58 3.93
CA ALA A 166 12.08 -15.86 4.61
C ALA A 166 12.02 -17.02 3.61
N ASP A 167 11.06 -16.97 2.68
CA ASP A 167 10.80 -18.08 1.75
C ASP A 167 11.91 -18.25 0.70
N TYR A 168 12.40 -17.15 0.11
CA TYR A 168 13.32 -17.22 -1.03
C TYR A 168 14.80 -17.02 -0.69
N LYS A 169 15.12 -16.42 0.47
CA LYS A 169 16.51 -16.12 0.85
C LYS A 169 16.99 -16.84 2.12
N CYS A 170 16.05 -17.29 2.98
CA CYS A 170 16.37 -17.81 4.31
C CYS A 170 15.82 -19.21 4.58
N ASN A 171 15.56 -20.03 3.55
CA ASN A 171 15.06 -21.40 3.68
C ASN A 171 13.79 -21.52 4.54
N GLY A 172 12.88 -20.56 4.42
CA GLY A 172 11.57 -20.54 5.07
C GLY A 172 11.52 -19.87 6.44
N SER A 173 12.64 -19.41 7.02
CA SER A 173 12.65 -18.76 8.34
C SER A 173 13.68 -17.65 8.44
N LEU A 174 13.27 -16.48 8.93
CA LEU A 174 14.18 -15.35 9.15
C LEU A 174 15.22 -15.66 10.24
N PRO A 175 16.48 -15.22 10.11
CA PRO A 175 17.51 -15.40 11.13
C PRO A 175 17.22 -14.61 12.42
N ILE A 176 16.51 -13.49 12.33
CA ILE A 176 16.08 -12.69 13.48
C ILE A 176 14.57 -12.83 13.65
N HIS A 177 14.12 -13.07 14.89
CA HIS A 177 12.70 -13.07 15.21
C HIS A 177 12.16 -11.64 15.13
N VAL A 178 11.21 -11.42 14.21
CA VAL A 178 10.53 -10.13 14.06
C VAL A 178 9.22 -10.16 14.84
N ARG A 179 9.08 -9.24 15.78
CA ARG A 179 7.88 -9.13 16.62
C ARG A 179 7.23 -7.77 16.45
N LEU A 180 5.96 -7.77 16.04
CA LEU A 180 5.12 -6.59 16.04
C LEU A 180 4.39 -6.49 17.39
N TRP A 181 4.65 -5.42 18.14
CA TRP A 181 3.86 -5.02 19.29
C TRP A 181 2.78 -4.06 18.81
N ALA A 182 1.54 -4.52 18.78
CA ALA A 182 0.39 -3.71 18.34
C ALA A 182 -0.35 -3.20 19.56
N ASP A 183 0.15 -2.07 20.09
CA ASP A 183 -0.52 -1.36 21.16
C ASP A 183 -1.82 -0.73 20.65
N GLU A 184 -2.83 -0.60 21.53
CA GLU A 184 -4.18 -0.13 21.15
C GLU A 184 -4.74 -0.86 19.92
N PHE A 185 -4.55 -2.18 19.86
CA PHE A 185 -4.92 -2.99 18.67
C PHE A 185 -6.39 -2.81 18.24
N TYR A 186 -7.29 -2.51 19.19
CA TYR A 186 -8.69 -2.27 18.86
C TYR A 186 -8.91 -1.03 17.99
N ALA A 187 -8.36 0.10 18.38
CA ALA A 187 -8.54 1.39 17.71
C ALA A 187 -7.46 1.65 16.64
N GLY A 188 -6.27 1.08 16.82
CA GLY A 188 -5.12 1.30 15.96
C GLY A 188 -5.19 0.59 14.59
N PRO A 189 -4.27 0.93 13.69
CA PRO A 189 -4.14 0.28 12.38
C PRO A 189 -3.74 -1.19 12.52
N LYS A 190 -4.20 -2.01 11.59
CA LYS A 190 -3.97 -3.45 11.59
C LYS A 190 -3.42 -3.93 10.25
N PRO A 191 -2.60 -4.99 10.24
CA PRO A 191 -2.29 -5.69 8.99
C PRO A 191 -3.57 -6.22 8.34
N THR A 192 -3.61 -6.23 7.03
CA THR A 192 -4.73 -6.83 6.29
C THR A 192 -4.82 -8.33 6.59
N ASN A 193 -6.04 -8.83 6.83
CA ASN A 193 -6.28 -10.25 7.15
C ASN A 193 -5.40 -10.77 8.31
N THR A 194 -5.35 -10.00 9.40
CA THR A 194 -4.49 -10.31 10.56
C THR A 194 -4.69 -11.74 11.09
N GLU A 195 -5.93 -12.22 11.13
CA GLU A 195 -6.27 -13.57 11.60
C GLU A 195 -5.59 -14.68 10.77
N VAL A 196 -5.50 -14.49 9.46
CA VAL A 196 -4.80 -15.43 8.55
C VAL A 196 -3.29 -15.23 8.63
N LEU A 197 -2.87 -13.97 8.70
CA LEU A 197 -1.46 -13.60 8.75
C LEU A 197 -0.77 -14.23 9.97
N MET A 198 -1.40 -14.20 11.15
CA MET A 198 -0.83 -14.78 12.38
C MET A 198 -0.50 -16.27 12.23
N GLY A 199 -1.34 -17.05 11.56
CA GLY A 199 -1.05 -18.45 11.24
C GLY A 199 0.10 -18.63 10.26
N THR A 200 0.22 -17.72 9.30
CA THR A 200 1.21 -17.81 8.21
C THR A 200 2.62 -17.43 8.67
N ILE A 201 2.77 -16.40 9.49
CA ILE A 201 4.08 -15.83 9.85
C ILE A 201 4.85 -16.62 10.90
N ARG A 202 4.17 -17.50 11.66
CA ARG A 202 4.78 -18.27 12.74
C ARG A 202 5.97 -19.11 12.26
N SER A 203 5.81 -19.85 11.17
CA SER A 203 6.88 -20.70 10.60
C SER A 203 8.06 -19.89 10.09
N ARG A 204 7.86 -18.61 9.79
CA ARG A 204 8.85 -17.68 9.23
C ARG A 204 9.61 -16.87 10.29
N ASN A 205 9.51 -17.28 11.55
CA ASN A 205 10.14 -16.61 12.70
C ASN A 205 9.60 -15.19 12.92
N MET A 206 8.28 -14.99 12.76
CA MET A 206 7.60 -13.72 13.02
C MET A 206 6.42 -13.92 13.97
N SER A 207 6.07 -12.88 14.72
CA SER A 207 4.90 -12.89 15.61
C SER A 207 4.28 -11.52 15.76
N ILE A 208 2.97 -11.50 16.10
CA ILE A 208 2.22 -10.29 16.47
C ILE A 208 1.80 -10.43 17.92
N VAL A 209 1.95 -9.38 18.70
CA VAL A 209 1.46 -9.25 20.08
C VAL A 209 0.41 -8.16 20.12
N PRO A 210 -0.86 -8.48 19.92
CA PRO A 210 -1.93 -7.51 20.03
C PRO A 210 -2.23 -7.22 21.51
N ILE A 211 -2.31 -5.93 21.86
CA ILE A 211 -2.68 -5.47 23.18
C ILE A 211 -4.12 -4.97 23.15
N LEU A 212 -4.96 -5.58 23.94
CA LEU A 212 -6.40 -5.36 23.99
C LEU A 212 -6.88 -5.29 25.43
N GLN A 213 -7.93 -4.54 25.68
CA GLN A 213 -8.49 -4.37 27.04
C GLN A 213 -9.53 -5.44 27.40
N SER A 214 -10.13 -6.10 26.38
CA SER A 214 -11.16 -7.11 26.61
C SER A 214 -11.38 -8.02 25.39
N ILE A 215 -11.96 -9.20 25.63
CA ILE A 215 -12.42 -10.11 24.56
C ILE A 215 -13.53 -9.46 23.70
N ALA A 216 -14.33 -8.55 24.27
CA ALA A 216 -15.34 -7.84 23.49
C ALA A 216 -14.74 -7.01 22.36
N GLN A 217 -13.54 -6.43 22.57
CA GLN A 217 -12.82 -5.71 21.52
C GLN A 217 -12.37 -6.65 20.37
N ILE A 218 -11.95 -7.88 20.70
CA ILE A 218 -11.59 -8.89 19.69
C ILE A 218 -12.80 -9.22 18.81
N LYS A 219 -13.95 -9.48 19.42
CA LYS A 219 -15.21 -9.77 18.72
C LYS A 219 -15.67 -8.62 17.83
N ALA A 220 -15.43 -7.38 18.25
CA ALA A 220 -15.77 -6.20 17.46
C ALA A 220 -14.84 -6.03 16.24
N VAL A 221 -13.56 -6.34 16.40
CA VAL A 221 -12.56 -6.27 15.31
C VAL A 221 -12.73 -7.41 14.30
N PHE A 222 -13.02 -8.61 14.77
CA PHE A 222 -13.19 -9.81 13.97
C PHE A 222 -14.61 -10.34 14.08
N PRO A 223 -15.56 -9.82 13.29
CA PRO A 223 -16.95 -10.25 13.33
C PRO A 223 -17.12 -11.71 12.89
N GLN A 224 -18.27 -12.29 13.24
CA GLN A 224 -18.56 -13.72 13.05
C GLN A 224 -17.59 -14.58 13.86
N ASP A 225 -17.19 -15.72 13.34
CA ASP A 225 -16.31 -16.69 14.00
C ASP A 225 -14.82 -16.39 13.82
N LYS A 226 -14.46 -15.29 13.14
CA LYS A 226 -13.06 -14.90 12.90
C LYS A 226 -12.28 -14.59 14.18
N TRP A 227 -12.98 -14.14 15.23
CA TRP A 227 -12.36 -13.88 16.52
C TRP A 227 -11.86 -15.17 17.20
N GLU A 228 -12.51 -16.32 16.97
CA GLU A 228 -12.06 -17.64 17.46
C GLU A 228 -10.75 -18.05 16.75
N VAL A 229 -10.73 -17.93 15.42
CA VAL A 229 -9.52 -18.18 14.62
C VAL A 229 -8.35 -17.30 15.07
N PHE A 230 -8.65 -16.04 15.40
CA PHE A 230 -7.62 -15.14 15.94
C PHE A 230 -7.08 -15.63 17.28
N LEU A 231 -7.95 -16.03 18.21
CA LEU A 231 -7.53 -16.56 19.53
C LEU A 231 -6.77 -17.89 19.42
N ASP A 232 -7.19 -18.79 18.56
CA ASP A 232 -6.54 -20.08 18.34
C ASP A 232 -5.11 -19.92 17.80
N ASN A 233 -4.83 -18.81 17.12
CA ASN A 233 -3.47 -18.47 16.68
C ASN A 233 -2.61 -17.81 17.79
N CYS A 234 -3.19 -17.46 18.95
CA CYS A 234 -2.46 -16.91 20.08
C CYS A 234 -1.86 -18.05 20.91
N ALA A 235 -0.54 -18.12 21.01
CA ALA A 235 0.14 -19.14 21.81
C ALA A 235 -0.02 -18.90 23.32
N VAL A 236 -0.20 -17.64 23.73
CA VAL A 236 -0.35 -17.21 25.13
C VAL A 236 -1.34 -16.06 25.19
N MET A 237 -2.25 -16.11 26.15
CA MET A 237 -3.11 -14.99 26.55
C MET A 237 -2.77 -14.63 28.00
N ILE A 238 -2.59 -13.36 28.29
CA ILE A 238 -2.28 -12.81 29.61
C ILE A 238 -3.37 -11.83 30.02
#